data_f49de4e0300938e66e201e11d7ac5baf
#
_entry.id   f49de4e0300938e66e201e11d7ac5baf
#
_cell.length_a   1.000
_cell.length_b   1.000
_cell.length_c   1.000
_cell.angle_alpha   90.00
_cell.angle_beta   90.00
_cell.angle_gamma   90.00
#
_symmetry.space_group_name_H-M   'P 1'
#
loop_
_entity.id
_entity.type
_entity.pdbx_description
1 polymer ?
#
loop_
_entity_poly.entity_id
_entity_poly.type
_entity_poly.pdbx_seq_one_letter_code
_entity_poly.pdbx_strand_id
1 'polypeptide(L)'
;MPCARLRRSMQQNGKRPSPESLLAKLSQGEQAKLRVYIGAAPGVGKTYQMLQDAHLFKKQGADIVVGAIETHGREDTRALIDDLECVPMRLIKYRDVTLEEMDLDALLARHPAVAIVDELAHTNVPGSRNRKRYQDVLDLLHAGISVITAVNIQHLESLNDVVNRTTGVRVRETIPDHFLRRADEVVNVDVSIDTLRTRLRQGKIYDVVKIEQALNNFFRKGNLSALRELALRQVATDQATKAHDYREREGLDHAVIPERVMVAIASRGSAKKLLRVGSRIAGRLASDWYAVYVETPAEEPGRIKPADYAALQENIRFAEELGAKIVKLKSRGVADALIDFARREGITHVVFGQTSRSRWDILLHGSIINRFLHEVRDATVQVVPLEKKREVVTEE
;
A
#
# COMPACT_ATOMS: atom_id res chain seq x y z
N MET A 1 -51.67 -46.11 -2.77
CA MET A 1 -50.21 -46.06 -2.87
C MET A 1 -49.80 -45.04 -3.89
N PRO A 2 -49.21 -43.94 -3.49
CA PRO A 2 -47.76 -43.67 -3.57
C PRO A 2 -47.29 -42.78 -2.39
N CYS A 3 -46.37 -43.30 -1.59
CA CYS A 3 -45.78 -42.53 -0.49
C CYS A 3 -44.33 -42.98 -0.27
N ALA A 4 -43.48 -42.78 -1.31
CA ALA A 4 -42.08 -43.21 -1.23
C ALA A 4 -41.11 -42.38 -2.09
N ARG A 5 -41.33 -41.07 -2.26
CA ARG A 5 -40.36 -40.20 -3.01
C ARG A 5 -40.09 -38.83 -2.40
N LEU A 6 -40.19 -38.67 -1.11
CA LEU A 6 -39.93 -37.38 -0.40
C LEU A 6 -39.02 -37.53 0.84
N ARG A 7 -38.05 -38.42 0.78
CA ARG A 7 -37.02 -38.52 1.86
C ARG A 7 -35.60 -38.72 1.29
N ARG A 8 -35.18 -37.86 0.34
CA ARG A 8 -33.75 -37.81 -0.08
C ARG A 8 -33.32 -36.40 -0.49
N SER A 9 -33.50 -35.39 0.39
CA SER A 9 -32.90 -34.06 0.15
C SER A 9 -32.69 -33.27 1.43
N MET A 10 -32.42 -33.93 2.56
CA MET A 10 -32.03 -33.25 3.80
C MET A 10 -30.90 -34.02 4.50
N GLN A 11 -29.76 -34.10 3.84
CA GLN A 11 -28.47 -34.37 4.48
C GLN A 11 -27.43 -33.45 3.86
N GLN A 12 -27.58 -32.14 4.06
CA GLN A 12 -26.44 -31.25 4.02
C GLN A 12 -25.73 -31.36 5.37
N ASN A 13 -24.61 -32.05 5.33
CA ASN A 13 -23.64 -32.19 6.40
C ASN A 13 -23.13 -30.81 6.83
N GLY A 14 -23.78 -30.19 7.78
CA GLY A 14 -23.14 -29.22 8.66
C GLY A 14 -22.09 -29.95 9.49
N LYS A 15 -20.87 -30.10 8.98
CA LYS A 15 -19.75 -30.56 9.78
C LYS A 15 -19.65 -29.62 10.97
N ARG A 16 -19.97 -30.10 12.18
CA ARG A 16 -19.62 -29.37 13.41
C ARG A 16 -18.14 -28.98 13.34
N PRO A 17 -17.79 -27.72 13.58
CA PRO A 17 -16.39 -27.31 13.60
C PRO A 17 -15.63 -28.19 14.58
N SER A 18 -14.44 -28.65 14.22
CA SER A 18 -13.60 -29.47 15.11
C SER A 18 -13.24 -28.66 16.36
N PRO A 19 -13.02 -29.33 17.51
CA PRO A 19 -12.56 -28.66 18.73
C PRO A 19 -11.31 -27.80 18.49
N GLU A 20 -10.42 -28.24 17.60
CA GLU A 20 -9.22 -27.49 17.20
C GLU A 20 -9.57 -26.24 16.38
N SER A 21 -10.58 -26.30 15.50
CA SER A 21 -11.05 -25.11 14.77
C SER A 21 -11.80 -24.12 15.67
N LEU A 22 -12.44 -24.62 16.74
CA LEU A 22 -13.04 -23.78 17.77
C LEU A 22 -11.98 -23.19 18.71
N LEU A 23 -10.95 -23.96 19.09
CA LEU A 23 -9.80 -23.47 19.83
C LEU A 23 -8.98 -22.44 19.01
N ALA A 24 -8.77 -22.67 17.71
CA ALA A 24 -8.16 -21.70 16.81
C ALA A 24 -8.99 -20.41 16.67
N LYS A 25 -10.33 -20.51 16.69
CA LYS A 25 -11.23 -19.34 16.73
C LYS A 25 -11.24 -18.65 18.10
N LEU A 26 -11.06 -19.39 19.19
CA LEU A 26 -10.96 -18.83 20.55
C LEU A 26 -9.57 -18.25 20.82
N SER A 27 -8.51 -18.80 20.23
CA SER A 27 -7.16 -18.23 20.24
C SER A 27 -6.97 -17.08 19.24
N GLN A 28 -7.91 -16.86 18.31
CA GLN A 28 -8.04 -15.64 17.52
C GLN A 28 -8.75 -14.50 18.26
N GLY A 29 -9.14 -14.71 19.51
CA GLY A 29 -9.63 -13.69 20.41
C GLY A 29 -8.49 -12.72 20.77
N GLU A 30 -8.50 -11.54 20.16
CA GLU A 30 -7.62 -10.39 20.33
C GLU A 30 -6.35 -10.38 19.47
N GLN A 31 -6.50 -10.55 18.15
CA GLN A 31 -5.45 -10.05 17.25
C GLN A 31 -5.31 -8.54 17.44
N ALA A 32 -4.04 -8.09 17.62
CA ALA A 32 -3.71 -6.68 17.64
C ALA A 32 -4.30 -5.95 16.43
N LYS A 33 -4.95 -4.82 16.65
CA LYS A 33 -5.66 -4.05 15.63
C LYS A 33 -4.86 -2.86 15.16
N LEU A 34 -4.91 -2.60 13.86
CA LEU A 34 -4.28 -1.45 13.23
C LEU A 34 -5.35 -0.43 12.80
N ARG A 35 -5.30 0.77 13.38
CA ARG A 35 -6.13 1.91 12.96
C ARG A 35 -5.25 2.97 12.31
N VAL A 36 -5.58 3.37 11.08
CA VAL A 36 -4.81 4.34 10.29
C VAL A 36 -5.65 5.59 10.01
N TYR A 37 -5.16 6.74 10.44
CA TYR A 37 -5.74 8.05 10.10
C TYR A 37 -5.08 8.57 8.82
N ILE A 38 -5.88 8.68 7.75
CA ILE A 38 -5.39 9.16 6.47
C ILE A 38 -5.91 10.57 6.20
N GLY A 39 -5.10 11.39 5.55
CA GLY A 39 -5.51 12.73 5.15
C GLY A 39 -4.84 13.19 3.86
N ALA A 40 -5.44 14.19 3.22
CA ALA A 40 -4.97 14.74 1.95
C ALA A 40 -3.59 15.42 2.04
N ALA A 41 -3.29 16.06 3.17
CA ALA A 41 -2.08 16.86 3.35
C ALA A 41 -1.73 17.07 4.83
N PRO A 42 -0.52 17.59 5.14
CA PRO A 42 -0.20 18.06 6.48
C PRO A 42 -1.19 19.16 6.93
N GLY A 43 -1.54 19.17 8.23
CA GLY A 43 -2.42 20.19 8.81
C GLY A 43 -3.92 19.93 8.71
N VAL A 44 -4.38 18.81 8.12
CA VAL A 44 -5.81 18.44 8.11
C VAL A 44 -6.34 18.09 9.51
N GLY A 45 -5.47 17.71 10.45
CA GLY A 45 -5.84 17.43 11.85
C GLY A 45 -5.77 15.95 12.24
N LYS A 46 -5.04 15.11 11.52
CA LYS A 46 -4.92 13.67 11.81
C LYS A 46 -4.42 13.39 13.23
N THR A 47 -3.28 13.97 13.60
CA THR A 47 -2.69 13.82 14.93
C THR A 47 -3.65 14.27 16.03
N TYR A 48 -4.35 15.39 15.81
CA TYR A 48 -5.36 15.90 16.74
C TYR A 48 -6.50 14.91 16.94
N GLN A 49 -7.12 14.42 15.84
CA GLN A 49 -8.20 13.44 15.87
C GLN A 49 -7.75 12.13 16.53
N MET A 50 -6.57 11.66 16.17
CA MET A 50 -5.96 10.45 16.73
C MET A 50 -5.83 10.53 18.25
N LEU A 51 -5.38 11.67 18.79
CA LEU A 51 -5.28 11.90 20.23
C LEU A 51 -6.63 12.02 20.92
N GLN A 52 -7.61 12.68 20.28
CA GLN A 52 -8.97 12.72 20.82
C GLN A 52 -9.56 11.32 20.97
N ASP A 53 -9.41 10.47 19.94
CA ASP A 53 -9.91 9.11 19.98
C ASP A 53 -9.13 8.26 21.01
N ALA A 54 -7.83 8.51 21.18
CA ALA A 54 -7.02 7.86 22.21
C ALA A 54 -7.57 8.18 23.64
N HIS A 55 -7.94 9.43 23.90
CA HIS A 55 -8.59 9.79 25.18
C HIS A 55 -9.93 9.08 25.38
N LEU A 56 -10.72 8.90 24.32
CA LEU A 56 -11.96 8.13 24.42
C LEU A 56 -11.68 6.67 24.79
N PHE A 57 -10.69 6.04 24.17
CA PHE A 57 -10.30 4.66 24.50
C PHE A 57 -9.72 4.55 25.92
N LYS A 58 -8.90 5.50 26.34
CA LYS A 58 -8.39 5.57 27.73
C LYS A 58 -9.53 5.67 28.74
N LYS A 59 -10.55 6.48 28.47
CA LYS A 59 -11.76 6.57 29.31
C LYS A 59 -12.56 5.27 29.35
N GLN A 60 -12.46 4.44 28.32
CA GLN A 60 -13.06 3.10 28.27
C GLN A 60 -12.19 2.05 28.96
N GLY A 61 -11.07 2.43 29.55
CA GLY A 61 -10.17 1.54 30.31
C GLY A 61 -9.05 0.92 29.49
N ALA A 62 -8.84 1.35 28.24
CA ALA A 62 -7.72 0.84 27.44
C ALA A 62 -6.37 1.38 27.97
N ASP A 63 -5.37 0.50 28.08
CA ASP A 63 -3.99 0.85 28.39
C ASP A 63 -3.31 1.41 27.12
N ILE A 64 -3.17 2.74 27.05
CA ILE A 64 -2.67 3.46 25.88
C ILE A 64 -1.38 4.19 26.19
N VAL A 65 -0.40 4.00 25.31
CA VAL A 65 0.91 4.64 25.42
C VAL A 65 1.31 5.34 24.13
N VAL A 66 1.86 6.54 24.23
CA VAL A 66 2.45 7.28 23.11
C VAL A 66 3.86 6.81 22.87
N GLY A 67 4.12 6.19 21.71
CA GLY A 67 5.45 5.77 21.30
C GLY A 67 6.17 6.83 20.47
N ALA A 68 5.48 7.44 19.53
CA ALA A 68 6.00 8.56 18.75
C ALA A 68 4.85 9.48 18.33
N ILE A 69 5.05 10.77 18.51
CA ILE A 69 4.10 11.79 18.09
C ILE A 69 4.80 13.06 17.67
N GLU A 70 4.36 13.66 16.58
CA GLU A 70 4.91 14.91 16.08
C GLU A 70 3.89 16.05 16.23
N THR A 71 4.15 16.95 17.16
CA THR A 71 3.26 18.08 17.42
C THR A 71 3.52 19.28 16.52
N HIS A 72 4.70 19.37 15.91
CA HIS A 72 5.15 20.52 15.12
C HIS A 72 4.99 21.87 15.88
N GLY A 73 5.16 21.86 17.21
CA GLY A 73 5.03 23.05 18.04
C GLY A 73 3.59 23.56 18.25
N ARG A 74 2.57 22.76 17.90
CA ARG A 74 1.15 23.15 18.07
C ARG A 74 0.69 22.94 19.49
N GLU A 75 0.37 24.03 20.18
CA GLU A 75 -0.11 24.00 21.58
C GLU A 75 -1.37 23.14 21.73
N ASP A 76 -2.36 23.30 20.82
CA ASP A 76 -3.60 22.53 20.83
C ASP A 76 -3.37 21.01 20.78
N THR A 77 -2.37 20.58 20.00
CA THR A 77 -2.03 19.16 19.88
C THR A 77 -1.21 18.69 21.10
N ARG A 78 -0.32 19.54 21.59
CA ARG A 78 0.52 19.25 22.75
C ARG A 78 -0.32 19.07 24.01
N ALA A 79 -1.33 19.93 24.21
CA ALA A 79 -2.26 19.83 25.35
C ALA A 79 -3.02 18.49 25.38
N LEU A 80 -3.19 17.82 24.25
CA LEU A 80 -3.83 16.50 24.20
C LEU A 80 -2.88 15.34 24.58
N ILE A 81 -1.58 15.60 24.74
CA ILE A 81 -0.62 14.57 25.15
C ILE A 81 -0.53 14.48 26.67
N ASP A 82 -0.76 15.58 27.38
CA ASP A 82 -0.45 15.75 28.82
C ASP A 82 -0.98 14.64 29.74
N ASP A 83 -2.13 14.04 29.40
CA ASP A 83 -2.72 12.95 30.18
C ASP A 83 -2.37 11.54 29.69
N LEU A 84 -1.55 11.42 28.64
CA LEU A 84 -1.17 10.12 28.07
C LEU A 84 0.24 9.74 28.53
N GLU A 85 0.43 8.47 28.88
CA GLU A 85 1.76 7.93 29.12
C GLU A 85 2.59 7.99 27.83
N CYS A 86 3.81 8.51 27.91
CA CYS A 86 4.72 8.59 26.77
C CYS A 86 5.98 7.76 27.05
N VAL A 87 6.39 6.93 26.11
CA VAL A 87 7.72 6.32 26.14
C VAL A 87 8.73 7.37 25.71
N PRO A 88 9.81 7.59 26.49
CA PRO A 88 10.86 8.52 26.12
C PRO A 88 11.47 8.16 24.76
N MET A 89 11.75 9.18 23.94
CA MET A 89 12.43 8.98 22.66
C MET A 89 13.88 8.48 22.90
N ARG A 90 14.32 7.57 22.04
CA ARG A 90 15.70 7.09 22.04
C ARG A 90 16.59 8.10 21.34
N LEU A 91 17.70 8.47 21.99
CA LEU A 91 18.71 9.35 21.42
C LEU A 91 19.71 8.51 20.63
N ILE A 92 19.80 8.73 19.33
CA ILE A 92 20.72 8.04 18.42
C ILE A 92 21.76 9.04 17.93
N LYS A 93 23.03 8.76 18.20
CA LYS A 93 24.13 9.56 17.66
C LYS A 93 24.43 9.14 16.23
N TYR A 94 24.17 10.04 15.29
CA TYR A 94 24.45 9.83 13.88
C TYR A 94 25.35 10.92 13.34
N ARG A 95 26.59 10.58 12.96
CA ARG A 95 27.66 11.53 12.65
C ARG A 95 27.88 12.48 13.84
N ASP A 96 27.81 13.79 13.63
CA ASP A 96 28.03 14.82 14.65
C ASP A 96 26.72 15.34 15.28
N VAL A 97 25.58 14.68 15.00
CA VAL A 97 24.27 15.11 15.48
C VAL A 97 23.63 13.99 16.29
N THR A 98 22.99 14.35 17.39
CA THR A 98 22.11 13.44 18.14
C THR A 98 20.68 13.65 17.65
N LEU A 99 20.03 12.57 17.21
CA LEU A 99 18.68 12.55 16.69
C LEU A 99 17.78 11.77 17.62
N GLU A 100 16.53 12.20 17.73
CA GLU A 100 15.48 11.52 18.48
C GLU A 100 14.77 10.52 17.58
N GLU A 101 14.54 9.30 18.07
CA GLU A 101 13.80 8.27 17.37
C GLU A 101 12.90 7.50 18.35
N MET A 102 11.82 6.90 17.86
CA MET A 102 10.95 6.06 18.66
C MET A 102 11.73 4.90 19.30
N ASP A 103 11.57 4.70 20.60
CA ASP A 103 12.14 3.53 21.27
C ASP A 103 11.21 2.32 21.16
N LEU A 104 11.37 1.57 20.06
CA LEU A 104 10.60 0.36 19.80
C LEU A 104 10.82 -0.70 20.88
N ASP A 105 12.05 -0.86 21.36
CA ASP A 105 12.39 -1.88 22.36
C ASP A 105 11.72 -1.57 23.70
N ALA A 106 11.69 -0.28 24.09
CA ALA A 106 10.97 0.15 25.30
C ALA A 106 9.45 -0.03 25.17
N LEU A 107 8.86 0.25 24.00
CA LEU A 107 7.44 0.00 23.72
C LEU A 107 7.10 -1.50 23.79
N LEU A 108 7.92 -2.33 23.21
CA LEU A 108 7.74 -3.80 23.27
C LEU A 108 7.85 -4.32 24.70
N ALA A 109 8.80 -3.79 25.49
CA ALA A 109 8.97 -4.16 26.89
C ALA A 109 7.81 -3.67 27.77
N ARG A 110 7.28 -2.45 27.54
CA ARG A 110 6.12 -1.88 28.24
C ARG A 110 4.82 -2.66 27.94
N HIS A 111 4.72 -3.19 26.73
CA HIS A 111 3.62 -4.01 26.21
C HIS A 111 2.21 -3.41 26.50
N PRO A 112 1.90 -2.19 26.03
CA PRO A 112 0.59 -1.61 26.21
C PRO A 112 -0.47 -2.32 25.37
N ALA A 113 -1.75 -2.15 25.70
CA ALA A 113 -2.83 -2.65 24.85
C ALA A 113 -2.89 -1.89 23.50
N VAL A 114 -2.55 -0.59 23.52
CA VAL A 114 -2.55 0.29 22.33
C VAL A 114 -1.34 1.20 22.34
N ALA A 115 -0.58 1.24 21.27
CA ALA A 115 0.49 2.20 21.03
C ALA A 115 0.07 3.26 19.99
N ILE A 116 0.37 4.54 20.28
CA ILE A 116 0.19 5.64 19.33
C ILE A 116 1.52 5.87 18.63
N VAL A 117 1.54 5.75 17.30
CA VAL A 117 2.75 5.93 16.48
C VAL A 117 2.41 6.83 15.28
N ASP A 118 2.73 8.10 15.37
CA ASP A 118 2.51 9.07 14.28
C ASP A 118 3.58 8.98 13.19
N GLU A 119 3.35 9.68 12.07
CA GLU A 119 4.27 9.74 10.93
C GLU A 119 4.68 8.36 10.37
N LEU A 120 3.71 7.53 10.02
CA LEU A 120 3.91 6.16 9.54
C LEU A 120 4.95 6.01 8.41
N ALA A 121 5.11 7.03 7.56
CA ALA A 121 6.02 7.01 6.42
C ALA A 121 7.48 7.37 6.78
N HIS A 122 7.73 7.75 8.03
CA HIS A 122 9.05 8.17 8.50
C HIS A 122 10.15 7.15 8.16
N THR A 123 11.31 7.67 7.80
CA THR A 123 12.52 6.86 7.63
C THR A 123 13.37 6.96 8.89
N ASN A 124 13.42 5.88 9.64
CA ASN A 124 14.12 5.83 10.92
C ASN A 124 15.60 6.19 10.79
N VAL A 125 16.15 6.74 11.85
CA VAL A 125 17.57 7.11 11.94
C VAL A 125 18.45 5.87 11.70
N PRO A 126 19.53 5.98 10.90
CA PRO A 126 20.47 4.87 10.72
C PRO A 126 21.01 4.37 12.06
N GLY A 127 20.93 3.07 12.29
CA GLY A 127 21.22 2.42 13.57
C GLY A 127 19.98 2.02 14.37
N SER A 128 18.78 2.40 13.90
CA SER A 128 17.52 1.86 14.41
C SER A 128 17.34 0.39 13.99
N ARG A 129 16.52 -0.35 14.75
CA ARG A 129 16.21 -1.77 14.47
C ARG A 129 15.62 -1.97 13.09
N ASN A 130 14.67 -1.14 12.69
CA ASN A 130 14.05 -1.15 11.38
C ASN A 130 14.40 0.12 10.59
N ARG A 131 14.40 0.02 9.27
CA ARG A 131 14.69 1.15 8.39
C ARG A 131 13.52 2.14 8.31
N LYS A 132 12.29 1.66 8.50
CA LYS A 132 11.06 2.42 8.30
C LYS A 132 10.12 2.24 9.49
N ARG A 133 9.45 3.31 9.89
CA ARG A 133 8.50 3.31 11.00
C ARG A 133 7.33 2.34 10.80
N TYR A 134 6.84 2.16 9.57
CA TYR A 134 5.81 1.15 9.33
C TYR A 134 6.27 -0.29 9.66
N GLN A 135 7.57 -0.57 9.60
CA GLN A 135 8.13 -1.87 10.01
C GLN A 135 8.12 -2.01 11.55
N ASP A 136 8.38 -0.91 12.27
CA ASP A 136 8.24 -0.91 13.73
C ASP A 136 6.79 -1.16 14.14
N VAL A 137 5.83 -0.57 13.40
CA VAL A 137 4.40 -0.84 13.61
C VAL A 137 4.06 -2.30 13.37
N LEU A 138 4.66 -2.95 12.36
CA LEU A 138 4.47 -4.39 12.14
C LEU A 138 5.03 -5.22 13.30
N ASP A 139 6.17 -4.86 13.86
CA ASP A 139 6.76 -5.54 15.02
C ASP A 139 5.84 -5.42 16.26
N LEU A 140 5.26 -4.23 16.50
CA LEU A 140 4.28 -4.01 17.57
C LEU A 140 3.03 -4.88 17.40
N LEU A 141 2.47 -4.91 16.19
CA LEU A 141 1.29 -5.76 15.87
C LEU A 141 1.60 -7.24 16.05
N HIS A 142 2.78 -7.71 15.63
CA HIS A 142 3.21 -9.10 15.83
C HIS A 142 3.41 -9.45 17.31
N ALA A 143 3.75 -8.46 18.13
CA ALA A 143 3.85 -8.62 19.59
C ALA A 143 2.48 -8.58 20.29
N GLY A 144 1.36 -8.43 19.57
CA GLY A 144 0.03 -8.35 20.17
C GLY A 144 -0.39 -6.95 20.61
N ILE A 145 0.37 -5.92 20.28
CA ILE A 145 0.10 -4.52 20.63
C ILE A 145 -0.70 -3.87 19.49
N SER A 146 -1.91 -3.40 19.77
CA SER A 146 -2.69 -2.64 18.80
C SER A 146 -2.04 -1.28 18.51
N VAL A 147 -2.16 -0.79 17.28
CA VAL A 147 -1.51 0.46 16.90
C VAL A 147 -2.50 1.45 16.29
N ILE A 148 -2.40 2.70 16.73
CA ILE A 148 -3.04 3.86 16.14
C ILE A 148 -1.96 4.70 15.47
N THR A 149 -2.12 4.98 14.16
CA THR A 149 -1.11 5.70 13.38
C THR A 149 -1.71 6.66 12.38
N ALA A 150 -0.90 7.56 11.82
CA ALA A 150 -1.36 8.52 10.82
C ALA A 150 -0.44 8.61 9.61
N VAL A 151 -1.03 8.89 8.44
CA VAL A 151 -0.32 9.04 7.18
C VAL A 151 -1.01 10.04 6.26
N ASN A 152 -0.25 10.76 5.45
CA ASN A 152 -0.80 11.55 4.34
C ASN A 152 -0.85 10.70 3.07
N ILE A 153 -1.88 10.90 2.24
CA ILE A 153 -2.12 10.15 0.99
C ILE A 153 -0.90 10.14 0.06
N GLN A 154 -0.12 11.22 0.07
CA GLN A 154 1.07 11.38 -0.77
C GLN A 154 2.18 10.35 -0.51
N HIS A 155 2.16 9.73 0.65
CA HIS A 155 3.15 8.73 1.06
C HIS A 155 2.81 7.31 0.62
N LEU A 156 1.67 7.07 -0.04
CA LEU A 156 1.38 5.75 -0.64
C LEU A 156 2.21 5.54 -1.89
N GLU A 157 2.92 4.41 -1.94
CA GLU A 157 3.88 4.11 -3.00
C GLU A 157 3.22 4.06 -4.39
N SER A 158 2.02 3.49 -4.52
CA SER A 158 1.30 3.43 -5.80
C SER A 158 0.89 4.80 -6.34
N LEU A 159 0.77 5.81 -5.47
CA LEU A 159 0.35 7.15 -5.84
C LEU A 159 1.52 8.11 -6.10
N ASN A 160 2.77 7.70 -5.86
CA ASN A 160 3.94 8.56 -5.96
C ASN A 160 4.04 9.28 -7.32
N ASP A 161 3.81 8.57 -8.44
CA ASP A 161 3.82 9.16 -9.79
C ASP A 161 2.69 10.17 -10.00
N VAL A 162 1.52 9.90 -9.44
CA VAL A 162 0.35 10.79 -9.57
C VAL A 162 0.58 12.05 -8.77
N VAL A 163 1.05 11.92 -7.53
CA VAL A 163 1.39 13.04 -6.65
C VAL A 163 2.46 13.93 -7.28
N ASN A 164 3.54 13.33 -7.80
CA ASN A 164 4.60 14.11 -8.45
C ASN A 164 4.08 14.88 -9.68
N ARG A 165 3.28 14.27 -10.54
CA ARG A 165 2.69 14.94 -11.70
C ARG A 165 1.73 16.06 -11.33
N THR A 166 0.98 15.90 -10.24
CA THR A 166 -0.05 16.85 -9.81
C THR A 166 0.56 18.03 -9.07
N THR A 167 1.52 17.76 -8.16
CA THR A 167 2.05 18.77 -7.24
C THR A 167 3.43 19.30 -7.64
N GLY A 168 4.13 18.62 -8.55
CA GLY A 168 5.54 18.86 -8.86
C GLY A 168 6.50 18.42 -7.75
N VAL A 169 6.00 17.80 -6.67
CA VAL A 169 6.80 17.38 -5.52
C VAL A 169 7.04 15.89 -5.57
N ARG A 170 8.31 15.49 -5.58
CA ARG A 170 8.71 14.09 -5.45
C ARG A 170 8.76 13.70 -3.97
N VAL A 171 7.85 12.82 -3.56
CA VAL A 171 7.83 12.28 -2.20
C VAL A 171 8.88 11.16 -2.10
N ARG A 172 9.78 11.27 -1.12
CA ARG A 172 10.86 10.28 -0.90
C ARG A 172 10.48 9.23 0.13
N GLU A 173 9.68 9.60 1.10
CA GLU A 173 9.21 8.73 2.15
C GLU A 173 7.88 8.13 1.76
N THR A 174 7.84 6.84 1.58
CA THR A 174 6.66 6.10 1.14
C THR A 174 6.42 4.88 2.02
N ILE A 175 5.17 4.45 2.07
CA ILE A 175 4.73 3.18 2.64
C ILE A 175 4.15 2.30 1.54
N PRO A 176 4.33 0.98 1.62
CA PRO A 176 3.71 0.06 0.68
C PRO A 176 2.19 0.04 0.83
N ASP A 177 1.47 -0.07 -0.29
CA ASP A 177 0.00 -0.08 -0.29
C ASP A 177 -0.58 -1.28 0.47
N HIS A 178 0.10 -2.42 0.45
CA HIS A 178 -0.34 -3.60 1.20
C HIS A 178 -0.35 -3.38 2.72
N PHE A 179 0.46 -2.45 3.23
CA PHE A 179 0.40 -2.08 4.65
C PHE A 179 -0.95 -1.45 5.00
N LEU A 180 -1.45 -0.52 4.18
CA LEU A 180 -2.75 0.10 4.42
C LEU A 180 -3.90 -0.93 4.35
N ARG A 181 -3.81 -1.93 3.46
CA ARG A 181 -4.79 -3.03 3.39
C ARG A 181 -4.84 -3.90 4.64
N ARG A 182 -3.76 -3.95 5.43
CA ARG A 182 -3.73 -4.66 6.73
C ARG A 182 -4.44 -3.90 7.85
N ALA A 183 -4.75 -2.61 7.65
CA ALA A 183 -5.45 -1.83 8.66
C ALA A 183 -6.87 -2.40 8.89
N ASP A 184 -7.23 -2.62 10.15
CA ASP A 184 -8.59 -3.01 10.52
C ASP A 184 -9.56 -1.85 10.27
N GLU A 185 -9.07 -0.63 10.48
CA GLU A 185 -9.84 0.58 10.27
C GLU A 185 -9.01 1.69 9.62
N VAL A 186 -9.56 2.31 8.59
CA VAL A 186 -9.00 3.51 7.95
C VAL A 186 -9.96 4.68 8.17
N VAL A 187 -9.49 5.68 8.90
CA VAL A 187 -10.26 6.89 9.23
C VAL A 187 -9.82 8.04 8.33
N ASN A 188 -10.74 8.55 7.50
CA ASN A 188 -10.44 9.74 6.69
C ASN A 188 -10.58 11.01 7.51
N VAL A 189 -9.49 11.77 7.64
CA VAL A 189 -9.49 13.09 8.27
C VAL A 189 -9.44 14.15 7.20
N ASP A 190 -10.51 14.92 7.08
CA ASP A 190 -10.67 15.88 5.99
C ASP A 190 -11.12 17.25 6.53
N VAL A 191 -10.65 18.29 5.85
CA VAL A 191 -11.08 19.67 6.05
C VAL A 191 -11.18 20.38 4.71
N SER A 192 -11.93 21.50 4.66
CA SER A 192 -12.02 22.28 3.43
C SER A 192 -10.65 22.82 3.01
N ILE A 193 -10.43 22.95 1.72
CA ILE A 193 -9.18 23.50 1.16
C ILE A 193 -8.91 24.91 1.71
N ASP A 194 -9.96 25.72 1.86
CA ASP A 194 -9.81 27.09 2.36
C ASP A 194 -9.45 27.08 3.85
N THR A 195 -10.03 26.19 4.65
CA THR A 195 -9.64 25.99 6.06
C THR A 195 -8.18 25.60 6.17
N LEU A 196 -7.71 24.63 5.34
CA LEU A 196 -6.33 24.18 5.36
C LEU A 196 -5.36 25.28 4.98
N ARG A 197 -5.67 26.06 3.94
CA ARG A 197 -4.88 27.23 3.53
C ARG A 197 -4.87 28.34 4.59
N THR A 198 -5.97 28.52 5.31
CA THR A 198 -6.05 29.47 6.43
C THR A 198 -5.16 29.04 7.58
N ARG A 199 -5.20 27.75 7.97
CA ARG A 199 -4.28 27.17 8.97
C ARG A 199 -2.80 27.37 8.58
N LEU A 200 -2.48 27.22 7.27
CA LEU A 200 -1.11 27.44 6.78
C LEU A 200 -0.70 28.92 6.93
N ARG A 201 -1.58 29.88 6.54
CA ARG A 201 -1.30 31.31 6.69
C ARG A 201 -1.13 31.74 8.16
N GLN A 202 -1.80 31.06 9.09
CA GLN A 202 -1.68 31.28 10.53
C GLN A 202 -0.42 30.67 11.15
N GLY A 203 0.49 30.07 10.35
CA GLY A 203 1.68 29.40 10.87
C GLY A 203 1.42 28.08 11.58
N LYS A 204 0.19 27.53 11.49
CA LYS A 204 -0.18 26.28 12.20
C LYS A 204 0.32 25.01 11.51
N ILE A 205 0.94 25.10 10.34
CA ILE A 205 1.42 23.93 9.58
C ILE A 205 2.93 24.00 9.37
N TYR A 206 3.41 25.16 8.91
CA TYR A 206 4.84 25.43 8.69
C TYR A 206 5.22 26.79 9.27
N ASP A 207 6.51 26.96 9.52
CA ASP A 207 7.08 28.26 9.94
C ASP A 207 6.79 29.36 8.94
N VAL A 208 6.66 30.59 9.42
CA VAL A 208 6.26 31.78 8.67
C VAL A 208 7.07 31.95 7.37
N VAL A 209 8.39 31.69 7.42
CA VAL A 209 9.32 31.81 6.29
C VAL A 209 8.96 30.88 5.13
N LYS A 210 8.32 29.73 5.40
CA LYS A 210 7.97 28.73 4.39
C LYS A 210 6.54 28.87 3.84
N ILE A 211 5.71 29.72 4.42
CA ILE A 211 4.27 29.80 4.13
C ILE A 211 4.02 30.19 2.67
N GLU A 212 4.63 31.27 2.17
CA GLU A 212 4.41 31.73 0.80
C GLU A 212 4.85 30.71 -0.23
N GLN A 213 6.02 30.12 -0.04
CA GLN A 213 6.52 29.07 -0.90
C GLN A 213 5.57 27.87 -0.92
N ALA A 214 5.08 27.45 0.25
CA ALA A 214 4.15 26.34 0.37
C ALA A 214 2.81 26.63 -0.31
N LEU A 215 2.24 27.84 -0.14
CA LEU A 215 0.98 28.27 -0.77
C LEU A 215 1.07 28.31 -2.30
N ASN A 216 2.24 28.65 -2.83
CA ASN A 216 2.51 28.77 -4.25
C ASN A 216 2.95 27.44 -4.92
N ASN A 217 3.23 26.41 -4.12
CA ASN A 217 3.65 25.10 -4.61
C ASN A 217 2.65 24.02 -4.19
N PHE A 218 2.99 23.25 -3.14
CA PHE A 218 2.21 22.10 -2.71
C PHE A 218 0.75 22.47 -2.32
N PHE A 219 0.54 23.58 -1.61
CA PHE A 219 -0.76 24.01 -1.09
C PHE A 219 -1.57 24.86 -2.08
N ARG A 220 -1.31 24.77 -3.39
CA ARG A 220 -2.21 25.32 -4.42
C ARG A 220 -3.57 24.65 -4.33
N LYS A 221 -4.66 25.41 -4.56
CA LYS A 221 -6.02 24.85 -4.47
C LYS A 221 -6.22 23.61 -5.35
N GLY A 222 -5.70 23.64 -6.59
CA GLY A 222 -5.77 22.50 -7.51
C GLY A 222 -5.06 21.25 -6.98
N ASN A 223 -3.85 21.42 -6.42
CA ASN A 223 -3.08 20.31 -5.86
C ASN A 223 -3.81 19.68 -4.66
N LEU A 224 -4.29 20.53 -3.74
CA LEU A 224 -5.05 20.08 -2.57
C LEU A 224 -6.35 19.38 -2.97
N SER A 225 -7.05 19.88 -3.99
CA SER A 225 -8.26 19.24 -4.52
C SER A 225 -7.96 17.83 -5.03
N ALA A 226 -6.90 17.67 -5.81
CA ALA A 226 -6.50 16.38 -6.35
C ALA A 226 -6.03 15.41 -5.25
N LEU A 227 -5.26 15.87 -4.27
CA LEU A 227 -4.83 15.05 -3.13
C LEU A 227 -6.02 14.61 -2.26
N ARG A 228 -6.98 15.52 -2.06
CA ARG A 228 -8.23 15.21 -1.33
C ARG A 228 -9.05 14.14 -2.07
N GLU A 229 -9.18 14.27 -3.39
CA GLU A 229 -9.84 13.27 -4.23
C GLU A 229 -9.13 11.91 -4.13
N LEU A 230 -7.79 11.88 -4.18
CA LEU A 230 -7.02 10.65 -4.02
C LEU A 230 -7.25 10.02 -2.65
N ALA A 231 -7.27 10.79 -1.56
CA ALA A 231 -7.53 10.29 -0.22
C ALA A 231 -8.93 9.66 -0.10
N LEU A 232 -9.96 10.34 -0.60
CA LEU A 232 -11.33 9.83 -0.60
C LEU A 232 -11.46 8.54 -1.43
N ARG A 233 -10.85 8.49 -2.61
CA ARG A 233 -10.82 7.29 -3.44
C ARG A 233 -10.12 6.12 -2.76
N GLN A 234 -9.01 6.39 -2.07
CA GLN A 234 -8.25 5.34 -1.37
C GLN A 234 -9.10 4.73 -0.23
N VAL A 235 -9.77 5.56 0.55
CA VAL A 235 -10.65 5.08 1.62
C VAL A 235 -11.83 4.29 1.05
N ALA A 236 -12.45 4.78 -0.03
CA ALA A 236 -13.53 4.05 -0.70
C ALA A 236 -13.06 2.68 -1.24
N THR A 237 -11.85 2.62 -1.81
CA THR A 237 -11.25 1.36 -2.28
C THR A 237 -11.00 0.40 -1.12
N ASP A 238 -10.47 0.88 0.01
CA ASP A 238 -10.23 0.06 1.19
C ASP A 238 -11.54 -0.53 1.74
N GLN A 239 -12.59 0.28 1.84
CA GLN A 239 -13.91 -0.17 2.29
C GLN A 239 -14.52 -1.21 1.33
N ALA A 240 -14.37 -1.01 0.01
CA ALA A 240 -14.85 -1.96 -0.98
C ALA A 240 -14.12 -3.31 -0.87
N THR A 241 -12.79 -3.29 -0.66
CA THR A 241 -11.98 -4.49 -0.46
C THR A 241 -12.44 -5.26 0.78
N LYS A 242 -12.60 -4.58 1.92
CA LYS A 242 -13.05 -5.20 3.18
C LYS A 242 -14.46 -5.78 3.06
N ALA A 243 -15.36 -5.07 2.38
CA ALA A 243 -16.71 -5.56 2.12
C ALA A 243 -16.70 -6.80 1.21
N HIS A 244 -15.79 -6.86 0.24
CA HIS A 244 -15.60 -8.04 -0.61
C HIS A 244 -15.06 -9.23 0.20
N ASP A 245 -13.97 -9.04 0.96
CA ASP A 245 -13.37 -10.07 1.81
C ASP A 245 -14.36 -10.62 2.85
N TYR A 246 -15.20 -9.75 3.42
CA TYR A 246 -16.27 -10.15 4.33
C TYR A 246 -17.29 -11.06 3.65
N ARG A 247 -17.77 -10.65 2.45
CA ARG A 247 -18.75 -11.45 1.68
C ARG A 247 -18.17 -12.80 1.26
N GLU A 248 -16.91 -12.84 0.84
CA GLU A 248 -16.22 -14.08 0.48
C GLU A 248 -16.11 -15.04 1.68
N ARG A 249 -15.75 -14.53 2.87
CA ARG A 249 -15.67 -15.33 4.11
C ARG A 249 -17.02 -15.90 4.54
N GLU A 250 -18.09 -15.12 4.36
CA GLU A 250 -19.47 -15.54 4.69
C GLU A 250 -20.13 -16.38 3.59
N GLY A 251 -19.44 -16.61 2.48
CA GLY A 251 -19.98 -17.38 1.35
C GLY A 251 -21.15 -16.71 0.63
N LEU A 252 -21.23 -15.38 0.69
CA LEU A 252 -22.34 -14.59 0.12
C LEU A 252 -22.16 -14.26 -1.37
N ASP A 253 -20.96 -14.44 -1.92
CA ASP A 253 -20.62 -14.14 -3.31
C ASP A 253 -20.51 -15.42 -4.16
N HIS A 254 -21.65 -16.00 -4.57
CA HIS A 254 -21.65 -17.15 -5.47
C HIS A 254 -21.78 -16.79 -6.97
N ALA A 255 -21.81 -15.52 -7.34
CA ALA A 255 -22.14 -15.10 -8.71
C ALA A 255 -21.16 -14.12 -9.37
N VAL A 256 -20.11 -13.68 -8.70
CA VAL A 256 -19.15 -12.75 -9.30
C VAL A 256 -17.87 -13.50 -9.63
N ILE A 257 -17.53 -13.57 -10.92
CA ILE A 257 -16.19 -14.03 -11.35
C ILE A 257 -15.19 -13.08 -10.71
N PRO A 258 -14.27 -13.56 -9.84
CA PRO A 258 -13.33 -12.69 -9.18
C PRO A 258 -12.44 -12.02 -10.22
N GLU A 259 -12.42 -10.70 -10.22
CA GLU A 259 -11.50 -9.93 -11.05
C GLU A 259 -10.06 -10.28 -10.68
N ARG A 260 -9.20 -10.51 -11.66
CA ARG A 260 -7.79 -10.82 -11.46
C ARG A 260 -6.91 -10.00 -12.37
N VAL A 261 -5.89 -9.38 -11.81
CA VAL A 261 -4.99 -8.48 -12.53
C VAL A 261 -3.63 -9.14 -12.73
N MET A 262 -3.13 -9.12 -13.96
CA MET A 262 -1.78 -9.55 -14.31
C MET A 262 -0.95 -8.36 -14.82
N VAL A 263 0.26 -8.21 -14.31
CA VAL A 263 1.27 -7.26 -14.80
C VAL A 263 2.42 -8.06 -15.37
N ALA A 264 2.65 -7.95 -16.68
CA ALA A 264 3.77 -8.61 -17.32
C ALA A 264 5.04 -7.77 -17.17
N ILE A 265 6.03 -8.28 -16.44
CA ILE A 265 7.32 -7.62 -16.21
C ILE A 265 8.43 -8.28 -17.03
N ALA A 266 9.41 -7.47 -17.44
CA ALA A 266 10.59 -7.94 -18.16
C ALA A 266 11.84 -7.83 -17.30
N SER A 267 12.89 -8.56 -17.66
CA SER A 267 14.19 -8.49 -17.00
C SER A 267 14.91 -7.16 -17.22
N ARG A 268 14.59 -6.44 -18.30
CA ARG A 268 15.28 -5.22 -18.68
C ARG A 268 14.54 -3.98 -18.24
N GLY A 269 15.27 -3.03 -17.65
CA GLY A 269 14.74 -1.72 -17.27
C GLY A 269 13.87 -1.73 -16.03
N SER A 270 13.36 -0.55 -15.67
CA SER A 270 12.52 -0.37 -14.50
C SER A 270 11.05 -0.59 -14.83
N ALA A 271 10.41 -1.51 -14.12
CA ALA A 271 8.97 -1.76 -14.21
C ALA A 271 8.16 -0.99 -13.16
N LYS A 272 8.77 -0.11 -12.36
CA LYS A 272 8.12 0.58 -11.22
C LYS A 272 6.82 1.28 -11.60
N LYS A 273 6.81 2.02 -12.73
CA LYS A 273 5.61 2.69 -13.23
C LYS A 273 4.50 1.69 -13.59
N LEU A 274 4.89 0.60 -14.25
CA LEU A 274 3.98 -0.48 -14.66
C LEU A 274 3.35 -1.15 -13.44
N LEU A 275 4.17 -1.51 -12.45
CA LEU A 275 3.74 -2.15 -11.21
C LEU A 275 2.81 -1.26 -10.38
N ARG A 276 3.09 0.06 -10.29
CA ARG A 276 2.18 1.01 -9.65
C ARG A 276 0.82 1.09 -10.35
N VAL A 277 0.79 1.03 -11.68
CA VAL A 277 -0.47 0.99 -12.44
C VAL A 277 -1.25 -0.27 -12.11
N GLY A 278 -0.59 -1.44 -12.12
CA GLY A 278 -1.20 -2.72 -11.76
C GLY A 278 -1.78 -2.73 -10.34
N SER A 279 -0.99 -2.28 -9.36
CA SER A 279 -1.44 -2.17 -7.96
C SER A 279 -2.68 -1.28 -7.81
N ARG A 280 -2.75 -0.13 -8.52
CA ARG A 280 -3.93 0.74 -8.49
C ARG A 280 -5.16 0.11 -9.14
N ILE A 281 -4.99 -0.66 -10.22
CA ILE A 281 -6.10 -1.37 -10.85
C ILE A 281 -6.61 -2.44 -9.90
N ALA A 282 -5.72 -3.27 -9.36
CA ALA A 282 -6.06 -4.32 -8.40
C ALA A 282 -6.76 -3.75 -7.16
N GLY A 283 -6.26 -2.64 -6.62
CA GLY A 283 -6.90 -1.95 -5.51
C GLY A 283 -8.31 -1.47 -5.82
N ARG A 284 -8.56 -0.90 -7.02
CA ARG A 284 -9.92 -0.47 -7.43
C ARG A 284 -10.89 -1.61 -7.63
N LEU A 285 -10.38 -2.77 -8.06
CA LEU A 285 -11.18 -3.97 -8.31
C LEU A 285 -11.30 -4.86 -7.06
N ALA A 286 -10.66 -4.46 -5.95
CA ALA A 286 -10.55 -5.26 -4.74
C ALA A 286 -10.09 -6.70 -5.03
N SER A 287 -9.09 -6.86 -5.90
CA SER A 287 -8.70 -8.15 -6.47
C SER A 287 -7.25 -8.52 -6.18
N ASP A 288 -6.98 -9.81 -6.19
CA ASP A 288 -5.63 -10.35 -6.26
C ASP A 288 -4.94 -9.92 -7.54
N TRP A 289 -3.61 -9.72 -7.47
CA TRP A 289 -2.85 -9.40 -8.65
C TRP A 289 -1.49 -10.08 -8.70
N TYR A 290 -1.04 -10.32 -9.93
CA TYR A 290 0.15 -11.09 -10.23
C TYR A 290 1.15 -10.23 -10.98
N ALA A 291 2.41 -10.25 -10.54
CA ALA A 291 3.54 -9.79 -11.34
C ALA A 291 4.19 -11.00 -12.00
N VAL A 292 4.02 -11.11 -13.30
CA VAL A 292 4.41 -12.30 -14.07
C VAL A 292 5.67 -12.00 -14.88
N TYR A 293 6.71 -12.80 -14.67
CA TYR A 293 7.95 -12.79 -15.40
C TYR A 293 8.11 -14.10 -16.18
N VAL A 294 8.43 -14.02 -17.47
CA VAL A 294 8.72 -15.19 -18.29
C VAL A 294 10.22 -15.28 -18.52
N GLU A 295 10.86 -16.28 -17.88
CA GLU A 295 12.25 -16.61 -18.08
C GLU A 295 12.44 -17.35 -19.42
N THR A 296 13.10 -16.72 -20.36
CA THR A 296 13.49 -17.35 -21.63
C THR A 296 14.83 -18.06 -21.50
N PRO A 297 15.21 -18.98 -22.43
CA PRO A 297 16.53 -19.64 -22.41
C PRO A 297 17.72 -18.69 -22.44
N ALA A 298 17.53 -17.46 -22.94
CA ALA A 298 18.57 -16.43 -22.92
C ALA A 298 18.73 -15.74 -21.55
N GLU A 299 17.75 -15.90 -20.67
CA GLU A 299 17.68 -15.30 -19.34
C GLU A 299 17.84 -16.33 -18.21
N GLU A 300 18.24 -17.55 -18.54
CA GLU A 300 18.59 -18.57 -17.55
C GLU A 300 19.78 -18.12 -16.67
N PRO A 301 19.88 -18.62 -15.43
CA PRO A 301 21.03 -18.36 -14.56
C PRO A 301 22.35 -18.67 -15.27
N GLY A 302 23.26 -17.70 -15.29
CA GLY A 302 24.54 -17.77 -16.00
C GLY A 302 24.54 -17.26 -17.45
N ARG A 303 23.38 -17.01 -18.05
CA ARG A 303 23.25 -16.40 -19.39
C ARG A 303 22.72 -14.98 -19.35
N ILE A 304 21.89 -14.66 -18.35
CA ILE A 304 21.37 -13.29 -18.14
C ILE A 304 22.50 -12.35 -17.77
N LYS A 305 22.49 -11.15 -18.35
CA LYS A 305 23.47 -10.10 -17.99
C LYS A 305 23.29 -9.68 -16.53
N PRO A 306 24.37 -9.45 -15.75
CA PRO A 306 24.27 -9.07 -14.35
C PRO A 306 23.39 -7.83 -14.09
N ALA A 307 23.47 -6.83 -14.99
CA ALA A 307 22.64 -5.62 -14.88
C ALA A 307 21.13 -5.89 -15.08
N ASP A 308 20.78 -6.77 -16.03
CA ASP A 308 19.39 -7.17 -16.30
C ASP A 308 18.85 -8.01 -15.14
N TYR A 309 19.68 -8.90 -14.57
CA TYR A 309 19.32 -9.67 -13.38
C TYR A 309 19.07 -8.79 -12.16
N ALA A 310 19.96 -7.81 -11.91
CA ALA A 310 19.79 -6.86 -10.82
C ALA A 310 18.50 -6.04 -10.98
N ALA A 311 18.20 -5.56 -12.20
CA ALA A 311 16.97 -4.84 -12.50
C ALA A 311 15.72 -5.72 -12.29
N LEU A 312 15.79 -7.00 -12.69
CA LEU A 312 14.70 -7.95 -12.45
C LEU A 312 14.45 -8.15 -10.94
N GLN A 313 15.51 -8.36 -10.15
CA GLN A 313 15.38 -8.54 -8.70
C GLN A 313 14.82 -7.30 -8.02
N GLU A 314 15.19 -6.09 -8.46
CA GLU A 314 14.61 -4.84 -8.00
C GLU A 314 13.11 -4.74 -8.34
N ASN A 315 12.72 -5.10 -9.56
CA ASN A 315 11.34 -5.11 -10.01
C ASN A 315 10.48 -6.11 -9.22
N ILE A 316 11.01 -7.31 -8.95
CA ILE A 316 10.33 -8.35 -8.15
C ILE A 316 10.11 -7.84 -6.72
N ARG A 317 11.15 -7.36 -6.05
CA ARG A 317 11.04 -6.82 -4.69
C ARG A 317 10.02 -5.69 -4.62
N PHE A 318 10.05 -4.79 -5.58
CA PHE A 318 9.10 -3.69 -5.66
C PHE A 318 7.66 -4.16 -5.90
N ALA A 319 7.46 -5.23 -6.68
CA ALA A 319 6.14 -5.84 -6.87
C ALA A 319 5.63 -6.49 -5.57
N GLU A 320 6.49 -7.16 -4.81
CA GLU A 320 6.16 -7.72 -3.49
C GLU A 320 5.78 -6.62 -2.49
N GLU A 321 6.53 -5.51 -2.46
CA GLU A 321 6.22 -4.34 -1.63
C GLU A 321 4.82 -3.76 -1.94
N LEU A 322 4.41 -3.81 -3.20
CA LEU A 322 3.06 -3.40 -3.64
C LEU A 322 2.00 -4.48 -3.42
N GLY A 323 2.37 -5.65 -2.90
CA GLY A 323 1.47 -6.76 -2.59
C GLY A 323 1.09 -7.64 -3.77
N ALA A 324 1.96 -7.75 -4.79
CA ALA A 324 1.79 -8.69 -5.89
C ALA A 324 2.14 -10.12 -5.49
N LYS A 325 1.43 -11.10 -6.04
CA LYS A 325 1.88 -12.48 -6.10
C LYS A 325 2.89 -12.63 -7.26
N ILE A 326 4.13 -13.01 -6.95
CA ILE A 326 5.16 -13.17 -7.98
C ILE A 326 5.03 -14.51 -8.66
N VAL A 327 4.99 -14.48 -9.99
CA VAL A 327 4.92 -15.70 -10.82
C VAL A 327 6.08 -15.70 -11.83
N LYS A 328 6.91 -16.73 -11.74
CA LYS A 328 7.98 -16.98 -12.69
C LYS A 328 7.62 -18.15 -13.59
N LEU A 329 7.48 -17.89 -14.86
CA LEU A 329 7.20 -18.88 -15.89
C LEU A 329 8.48 -19.17 -16.67
N LYS A 330 8.68 -20.41 -17.12
CA LYS A 330 9.80 -20.79 -18.00
C LYS A 330 9.24 -21.14 -19.37
N SER A 331 9.65 -20.41 -20.41
CA SER A 331 9.18 -20.69 -21.78
C SER A 331 10.11 -20.09 -22.83
N ARG A 332 10.14 -20.71 -24.03
CA ARG A 332 10.76 -20.11 -25.23
C ARG A 332 9.86 -19.01 -25.84
N GLY A 333 8.55 -19.15 -25.72
CA GLY A 333 7.55 -18.20 -26.21
C GLY A 333 6.94 -17.37 -25.08
N VAL A 334 7.31 -16.10 -24.99
CA VAL A 334 6.80 -15.21 -23.94
C VAL A 334 5.30 -15.01 -24.05
N ALA A 335 4.78 -14.82 -25.28
CA ALA A 335 3.34 -14.63 -25.51
C ALA A 335 2.54 -15.87 -25.10
N ASP A 336 2.98 -17.06 -25.49
CA ASP A 336 2.30 -18.32 -25.16
C ASP A 336 2.19 -18.51 -23.65
N ALA A 337 3.30 -18.32 -22.93
CA ALA A 337 3.33 -18.48 -21.49
C ALA A 337 2.39 -17.51 -20.76
N LEU A 338 2.31 -16.25 -21.20
CA LEU A 338 1.41 -15.26 -20.62
C LEU A 338 -0.06 -15.56 -20.94
N ILE A 339 -0.36 -16.02 -22.15
CA ILE A 339 -1.71 -16.41 -22.57
C ILE A 339 -2.19 -17.62 -21.78
N ASP A 340 -1.36 -18.67 -21.68
CA ASP A 340 -1.68 -19.87 -20.93
C ASP A 340 -1.89 -19.58 -19.44
N PHE A 341 -1.05 -18.73 -18.87
CA PHE A 341 -1.22 -18.26 -17.49
C PHE A 341 -2.53 -17.50 -17.32
N ALA A 342 -2.81 -16.55 -18.22
CA ALA A 342 -4.02 -15.75 -18.14
C ALA A 342 -5.30 -16.60 -18.21
N ARG A 343 -5.34 -17.59 -19.11
CA ARG A 343 -6.47 -18.53 -19.23
C ARG A 343 -6.60 -19.42 -18.00
N ARG A 344 -5.50 -19.98 -17.50
CA ARG A 344 -5.50 -20.88 -16.35
C ARG A 344 -5.96 -20.21 -15.07
N GLU A 345 -5.48 -18.98 -14.83
CA GLU A 345 -5.79 -18.22 -13.63
C GLU A 345 -7.07 -17.36 -13.77
N GLY A 346 -7.69 -17.33 -14.92
CA GLY A 346 -8.90 -16.51 -15.15
C GLY A 346 -8.59 -15.01 -15.04
N ILE A 347 -7.49 -14.55 -15.65
CA ILE A 347 -7.09 -13.14 -15.61
C ILE A 347 -8.07 -12.29 -16.42
N THR A 348 -8.65 -11.28 -15.79
CA THR A 348 -9.61 -10.34 -16.41
C THR A 348 -8.97 -9.00 -16.80
N HIS A 349 -7.84 -8.64 -16.19
CA HIS A 349 -7.13 -7.40 -16.49
C HIS A 349 -5.64 -7.63 -16.67
N VAL A 350 -5.08 -7.13 -17.76
CA VAL A 350 -3.66 -7.30 -18.08
C VAL A 350 -2.99 -5.94 -18.31
N VAL A 351 -1.84 -5.74 -17.70
CA VAL A 351 -1.05 -4.53 -17.85
C VAL A 351 0.28 -4.87 -18.51
N PHE A 352 0.50 -4.33 -19.70
CA PHE A 352 1.75 -4.44 -20.45
C PHE A 352 2.52 -3.12 -20.45
N GLY A 353 3.83 -3.21 -20.43
CA GLY A 353 4.69 -2.09 -20.78
C GLY A 353 4.74 -1.90 -22.30
N GLN A 354 4.76 -0.65 -22.74
CA GLN A 354 5.01 -0.34 -24.15
C GLN A 354 6.39 -0.89 -24.53
N THR A 355 6.44 -1.73 -25.55
CA THR A 355 7.71 -2.31 -25.98
C THR A 355 8.55 -1.22 -26.67
N SER A 356 9.87 -1.21 -26.36
CA SER A 356 10.85 -0.39 -27.07
C SER A 356 11.35 -1.04 -28.37
N ARG A 357 10.74 -2.17 -28.78
CA ARG A 357 11.14 -2.90 -29.98
C ARG A 357 10.89 -2.03 -31.21
N SER A 358 11.83 -2.08 -32.16
CA SER A 358 11.71 -1.37 -33.42
C SER A 358 10.48 -1.87 -34.22
N ARG A 359 9.95 -1.04 -35.12
CA ARG A 359 8.87 -1.44 -36.03
C ARG A 359 9.20 -2.71 -36.81
N TRP A 360 10.47 -2.92 -37.12
CA TRP A 360 10.98 -4.11 -37.83
C TRP A 360 10.95 -5.38 -36.97
N ASP A 361 11.28 -5.26 -35.66
CA ASP A 361 11.18 -6.38 -34.71
C ASP A 361 9.73 -6.84 -34.51
N ILE A 362 8.81 -5.89 -34.50
CA ILE A 362 7.36 -6.18 -34.40
C ILE A 362 6.86 -6.85 -35.67
N LEU A 363 7.37 -6.46 -36.84
CA LEU A 363 6.98 -7.03 -38.11
C LEU A 363 7.49 -8.48 -38.29
N LEU A 364 8.70 -8.78 -37.80
CA LEU A 364 9.36 -10.10 -37.94
C LEU A 364 8.94 -11.12 -36.87
N HIS A 365 8.67 -10.68 -35.64
CA HIS A 365 8.41 -11.58 -34.50
C HIS A 365 7.03 -11.41 -33.87
N GLY A 366 6.16 -10.56 -34.45
CA GLY A 366 4.84 -10.24 -33.93
C GLY A 366 4.87 -9.41 -32.63
N SER A 367 3.76 -8.76 -32.33
CA SER A 367 3.56 -8.06 -31.06
C SER A 367 2.99 -9.04 -30.03
N ILE A 368 3.64 -9.23 -28.88
CA ILE A 368 3.10 -10.00 -27.76
C ILE A 368 1.71 -9.50 -27.40
N ILE A 369 1.52 -8.18 -27.41
CA ILE A 369 0.25 -7.53 -27.10
C ILE A 369 -0.83 -7.89 -28.14
N ASN A 370 -0.52 -7.81 -29.43
CA ASN A 370 -1.48 -8.13 -30.49
C ASN A 370 -1.89 -9.61 -30.43
N ARG A 371 -0.91 -10.50 -30.20
CA ARG A 371 -1.18 -11.91 -30.06
C ARG A 371 -2.04 -12.20 -28.84
N PHE A 372 -1.74 -11.58 -27.70
CA PHE A 372 -2.52 -11.69 -26.48
C PHE A 372 -3.98 -11.22 -26.70
N LEU A 373 -4.18 -10.05 -27.32
CA LEU A 373 -5.51 -9.51 -27.65
C LEU A 373 -6.31 -10.44 -28.60
N HIS A 374 -5.62 -11.15 -29.47
CA HIS A 374 -6.28 -12.09 -30.40
C HIS A 374 -6.75 -13.35 -29.70
N GLU A 375 -5.96 -13.84 -28.72
CA GLU A 375 -6.18 -15.14 -28.10
C GLU A 375 -6.93 -15.09 -26.77
N VAL A 376 -6.87 -13.96 -26.03
CA VAL A 376 -7.58 -13.76 -24.76
C VAL A 376 -8.63 -12.67 -24.94
N ARG A 377 -9.86 -13.09 -25.22
CA ARG A 377 -10.96 -12.16 -25.58
C ARG A 377 -11.66 -11.54 -24.37
N ASP A 378 -11.59 -12.22 -23.23
CA ASP A 378 -12.32 -11.82 -22.01
C ASP A 378 -11.49 -10.98 -21.04
N ALA A 379 -10.31 -10.50 -21.47
CA ALA A 379 -9.44 -9.69 -20.63
C ALA A 379 -9.30 -8.25 -21.16
N THR A 380 -9.42 -7.29 -20.26
CA THR A 380 -9.09 -5.88 -20.53
C THR A 380 -7.57 -5.71 -20.56
N VAL A 381 -7.03 -5.15 -21.66
CA VAL A 381 -5.59 -4.94 -21.81
C VAL A 381 -5.26 -3.46 -21.70
N GLN A 382 -4.37 -3.11 -20.79
CA GLN A 382 -3.83 -1.75 -20.65
C GLN A 382 -2.35 -1.71 -21.01
N VAL A 383 -1.97 -0.81 -21.90
CA VAL A 383 -0.57 -0.58 -22.29
C VAL A 383 -0.05 0.69 -21.64
N VAL A 384 1.02 0.57 -20.87
CA VAL A 384 1.63 1.68 -20.13
C VAL A 384 2.92 2.13 -20.84
N PRO A 385 3.05 3.40 -21.23
CA PRO A 385 4.30 3.91 -21.78
C PRO A 385 5.41 3.90 -20.71
N LEU A 386 6.52 3.24 -21.03
CA LEU A 386 7.72 3.23 -20.19
C LEU A 386 8.60 4.42 -20.59
N GLU A 387 9.22 5.05 -19.60
CA GLU A 387 10.14 6.17 -19.85
C GLU A 387 11.38 5.64 -20.58
N LYS A 388 11.69 6.22 -21.75
CA LYS A 388 13.01 6.04 -22.36
C LYS A 388 14.03 6.71 -21.45
N LYS A 389 15.13 6.03 -21.09
CA LYS A 389 16.33 6.74 -20.58
C LYS A 389 16.64 7.86 -21.57
N ARG A 390 16.53 9.11 -21.15
CA ARG A 390 17.16 10.21 -21.90
C ARG A 390 18.64 9.93 -21.84
N GLU A 391 19.22 9.56 -22.97
CA GLU A 391 20.65 9.69 -23.17
C GLU A 391 20.96 11.19 -23.01
N VAL A 392 21.74 11.51 -22.00
CA VAL A 392 22.33 12.84 -21.86
C VAL A 392 23.28 12.97 -23.03
N VAL A 393 22.84 13.67 -24.08
CA VAL A 393 23.75 14.16 -25.11
C VAL A 393 24.57 15.22 -24.41
N THR A 394 25.78 14.87 -24.02
CA THR A 394 26.84 15.84 -23.74
C THR A 394 27.19 16.48 -25.06
N GLU A 395 26.71 17.71 -25.28
CA GLU A 395 27.27 18.59 -26.27
C GLU A 395 28.71 18.92 -25.82
N GLU A 396 29.68 18.49 -26.61
CA GLU A 396 31.06 18.98 -26.57
C GLU A 396 31.16 20.39 -27.15
#